data_9d34e33e06ef724dd1b0f53afa4b09bb
#
_entry.id   9d34e33e06ef724dd1b0f53afa4b09bb
#
_cell.length_a   1.000
_cell.length_b   1.000
_cell.length_c   1.000
_cell.angle_alpha   90.00
_cell.angle_beta   90.00
_cell.angle_gamma   90.00
#
_symmetry.space_group_name_H-M   'P 1'
#
loop_
_entity.id
_entity.type
_entity.pdbx_description
1 polymer ?
#
loop_
_entity_poly.entity_id
_entity_poly.type
_entity_poly.pdbx_seq_one_letter_code
_entity_poly.pdbx_strand_id
1 'polypeptide(L)'
;MNSLPAVALIGLLFTPQWTLQTSNVNARLRGVSAVNERVAWASGSGSTVLRTDDGGTAWKKLNVTSESLDFRDIDAIDENTAYVLSIGNGSSSRIYKTVDAGATWTLQFRNDDPKAFADAMSFWDADHGLVIGDSVDGKFWILATSDGGRVWSRLPTDTLPPALENEGAFAASGTNIAVQGKSYAWIGLGAASRARVLRTTDRGRTWKVFETPIRSDQSSGIFSIAFRDTKHGVIAGGNYKKETEAIDNLAVTSDGGETWALVRGLTGFRSVVSYVPGTRTIVAIGPAGGDYSTDDGRTWRPLPGPGFDTFSFVRGGAIGWGAGARGAIGRLTFD
;
A
#
# COMPACT_ATOMS: atom_id res chain seq x y z
N MET A 1 -36.57 46.27 -7.91
CA MET A 1 -36.18 44.84 -8.01
C MET A 1 -34.70 44.81 -8.38
N ASN A 2 -33.83 44.70 -7.39
CA ASN A 2 -32.39 44.64 -7.62
C ASN A 2 -31.97 43.17 -7.69
N SER A 3 -31.61 42.70 -8.87
CA SER A 3 -31.02 41.41 -9.08
C SER A 3 -29.56 41.44 -8.59
N LEU A 4 -29.24 40.66 -7.54
CA LEU A 4 -27.89 40.38 -7.13
C LEU A 4 -27.21 39.45 -8.18
N PRO A 5 -25.97 39.75 -8.60
CA PRO A 5 -25.27 38.88 -9.48
C PRO A 5 -24.87 37.57 -8.74
N ALA A 6 -25.14 36.43 -9.36
CA ALA A 6 -24.66 35.15 -8.88
C ALA A 6 -23.12 35.13 -9.00
N VAL A 7 -22.44 35.12 -7.86
CA VAL A 7 -21.00 34.86 -7.80
C VAL A 7 -20.80 33.38 -8.11
N ALA A 8 -20.37 33.09 -9.33
CA ALA A 8 -19.89 31.76 -9.68
C ALA A 8 -18.62 31.49 -8.88
N LEU A 9 -18.68 30.59 -7.91
CA LEU A 9 -17.53 30.04 -7.25
C LEU A 9 -16.77 29.20 -8.29
N ILE A 10 -15.76 29.79 -8.93
CA ILE A 10 -14.81 29.04 -9.75
C ILE A 10 -13.99 28.22 -8.75
N GLY A 11 -14.42 26.96 -8.54
CA GLY A 11 -13.61 26.00 -7.83
C GLY A 11 -12.31 25.84 -8.61
N LEU A 12 -11.19 26.19 -8.00
CA LEU A 12 -9.87 25.84 -8.52
C LEU A 12 -9.88 24.33 -8.76
N LEU A 13 -9.86 23.92 -10.02
CA LEU A 13 -9.72 22.55 -10.42
C LEU A 13 -8.23 22.21 -10.18
N PHE A 14 -7.92 21.65 -9.02
CA PHE A 14 -6.63 21.03 -8.77
C PHE A 14 -6.44 19.91 -9.79
N THR A 15 -5.59 20.14 -10.79
CA THR A 15 -5.30 19.15 -11.83
C THR A 15 -4.07 18.35 -11.43
N PRO A 16 -4.19 17.04 -11.24
CA PRO A 16 -3.04 16.21 -10.92
C PRO A 16 -2.03 16.20 -12.06
N GLN A 17 -0.74 16.39 -11.76
CA GLN A 17 0.34 16.42 -12.73
C GLN A 17 1.49 15.49 -12.32
N TRP A 18 1.99 14.72 -13.31
CA TRP A 18 3.15 13.85 -13.13
C TRP A 18 4.42 14.48 -13.68
N THR A 19 5.48 14.49 -12.87
CA THR A 19 6.85 14.74 -13.30
C THR A 19 7.63 13.42 -13.25
N LEU A 20 8.04 12.89 -14.41
CA LEU A 20 8.82 11.66 -14.49
C LEU A 20 10.26 11.91 -14.01
N GLN A 21 10.82 10.93 -13.31
CA GLN A 21 12.16 11.00 -12.72
C GLN A 21 13.02 9.82 -13.18
N THR A 22 14.35 10.02 -13.19
CA THR A 22 15.30 9.00 -13.63
C THR A 22 15.87 8.25 -12.43
N SER A 23 15.60 6.95 -12.37
CA SER A 23 16.09 6.07 -11.28
C SER A 23 17.44 5.41 -11.56
N ASN A 24 17.85 5.34 -12.82
CA ASN A 24 19.07 4.65 -13.31
C ASN A 24 19.09 3.14 -13.00
N VAL A 25 17.94 2.50 -12.79
CA VAL A 25 17.80 1.05 -12.61
C VAL A 25 16.79 0.46 -13.57
N ASN A 26 16.86 -0.84 -13.84
CA ASN A 26 15.89 -1.56 -14.65
C ASN A 26 15.05 -2.56 -13.82
N ALA A 27 15.05 -2.42 -12.50
CA ALA A 27 14.26 -3.23 -11.60
C ALA A 27 12.75 -2.91 -11.72
N ARG A 28 11.89 -3.88 -11.47
CA ARG A 28 10.49 -3.59 -11.22
C ARG A 28 10.34 -3.12 -9.78
N LEU A 29 9.99 -1.86 -9.60
CA LEU A 29 9.79 -1.24 -8.30
C LEU A 29 8.36 -1.48 -7.82
N ARG A 30 8.21 -1.95 -6.58
CA ARG A 30 6.93 -2.38 -6.03
C ARG A 30 6.60 -1.81 -4.66
N GLY A 31 7.59 -1.28 -3.93
CA GLY A 31 7.42 -0.53 -2.70
C GLY A 31 7.81 0.92 -2.90
N VAL A 32 7.08 1.85 -2.31
CA VAL A 32 7.45 3.26 -2.21
C VAL A 32 6.95 3.85 -0.90
N SER A 33 7.80 4.61 -0.22
CA SER A 33 7.47 5.32 1.01
C SER A 33 7.97 6.75 0.94
N ALA A 34 7.04 7.70 0.91
CA ALA A 34 7.31 9.13 0.84
C ALA A 34 7.31 9.73 2.25
N VAL A 35 8.46 10.20 2.71
CA VAL A 35 8.61 10.78 4.05
C VAL A 35 8.18 12.25 4.04
N ASN A 36 8.73 13.03 3.12
CA ASN A 36 8.42 14.45 2.93
C ASN A 36 8.72 14.85 1.48
N GLU A 37 8.62 16.12 1.14
CA GLU A 37 8.81 16.62 -0.25
C GLU A 37 10.22 16.41 -0.82
N ARG A 38 11.21 16.10 0.02
CA ARG A 38 12.60 15.87 -0.37
C ARG A 38 13.00 14.41 -0.30
N VAL A 39 12.50 13.67 0.72
CA VAL A 39 12.94 12.31 1.02
C VAL A 39 11.85 11.31 0.68
N ALA A 40 12.19 10.39 -0.21
CA ALA A 40 11.39 9.22 -0.53
C ALA A 40 12.28 8.00 -0.78
N TRP A 41 11.70 6.83 -0.56
CA TRP A 41 12.33 5.53 -0.73
C TRP A 41 11.54 4.69 -1.73
N ALA A 42 12.24 3.84 -2.49
CA ALA A 42 11.60 2.86 -3.36
C ALA A 42 12.33 1.52 -3.28
N SER A 43 11.59 0.42 -3.41
CA SER A 43 12.14 -0.94 -3.39
C SER A 43 11.61 -1.78 -4.54
N GLY A 44 12.36 -2.84 -4.91
CA GLY A 44 11.99 -3.69 -6.04
C GLY A 44 12.86 -4.92 -6.20
N SER A 45 12.69 -5.57 -7.33
CA SER A 45 13.37 -6.82 -7.67
C SER A 45 14.90 -6.69 -7.70
N GLY A 46 15.61 -7.82 -7.50
CA GLY A 46 17.06 -7.89 -7.52
C GLY A 46 17.71 -7.06 -6.41
N SER A 47 17.17 -7.13 -5.21
CA SER A 47 17.61 -6.41 -4.01
C SER A 47 17.78 -4.90 -4.23
N THR A 48 16.91 -4.33 -5.09
CA THR A 48 16.95 -2.90 -5.37
C THR A 48 16.26 -2.12 -4.26
N VAL A 49 17.00 -1.20 -3.64
CA VAL A 49 16.46 -0.11 -2.80
C VAL A 49 17.05 1.19 -3.29
N LEU A 50 16.18 2.18 -3.47
CA LEU A 50 16.52 3.53 -3.91
C LEU A 50 16.09 4.53 -2.85
N ARG A 51 16.84 5.63 -2.72
CA ARG A 51 16.49 6.76 -1.89
C ARG A 51 16.80 8.07 -2.61
N THR A 52 15.92 9.03 -2.49
CA THR A 52 16.18 10.45 -2.82
C THR A 52 16.16 11.28 -1.55
N ASP A 53 16.94 12.37 -1.54
CA ASP A 53 16.95 13.41 -0.50
C ASP A 53 16.88 14.84 -1.09
N ASP A 54 16.55 14.93 -2.38
CA ASP A 54 16.47 16.19 -3.13
C ASP A 54 15.17 16.34 -3.97
N GLY A 55 14.10 15.61 -3.54
CA GLY A 55 12.78 15.66 -4.20
C GLY A 55 12.73 14.85 -5.48
N GLY A 56 13.67 13.90 -5.67
CA GLY A 56 13.73 13.02 -6.83
C GLY A 56 14.54 13.56 -8.00
N THR A 57 15.33 14.62 -7.80
CA THR A 57 16.31 15.06 -8.78
C THR A 57 17.37 13.98 -9.02
N ALA A 58 17.77 13.29 -7.94
CA ALA A 58 18.63 12.11 -7.99
C ALA A 58 18.06 10.98 -7.11
N TRP A 59 18.16 9.74 -7.61
CA TRP A 59 17.87 8.53 -6.88
C TRP A 59 19.14 7.70 -6.70
N LYS A 60 19.51 7.45 -5.44
CA LYS A 60 20.72 6.69 -5.07
C LYS A 60 20.33 5.26 -4.80
N LYS A 61 21.00 4.29 -5.44
CA LYS A 61 20.86 2.86 -5.13
C LYS A 61 21.63 2.55 -3.86
N LEU A 62 21.00 1.83 -2.94
CA LEU A 62 21.54 1.41 -1.65
C LEU A 62 21.78 -0.09 -1.63
N ASN A 63 22.80 -0.53 -0.90
CA ASN A 63 23.17 -1.94 -0.76
C ASN A 63 22.59 -2.50 0.54
N VAL A 64 21.56 -3.33 0.46
CA VAL A 64 20.90 -3.95 1.63
C VAL A 64 21.56 -5.28 1.97
N THR A 65 21.80 -6.12 0.97
CA THR A 65 22.34 -7.48 1.08
C THR A 65 23.05 -7.87 -0.21
N SER A 66 23.95 -8.84 -0.14
CA SER A 66 24.59 -9.45 -1.31
C SER A 66 23.72 -10.53 -2.00
N GLU A 67 22.64 -10.96 -1.34
CA GLU A 67 21.72 -11.95 -1.89
C GLU A 67 20.72 -11.27 -2.85
N SER A 68 20.24 -12.01 -3.86
CA SER A 68 19.21 -11.52 -4.79
C SER A 68 17.83 -11.80 -4.21
N LEU A 69 17.21 -10.78 -3.63
CA LEU A 69 15.87 -10.81 -3.05
C LEU A 69 14.88 -9.96 -3.88
N ASP A 70 13.59 -10.23 -3.75
CA ASP A 70 12.55 -9.40 -4.34
C ASP A 70 11.91 -8.53 -3.23
N PHE A 71 12.33 -7.27 -3.15
CA PHE A 71 11.82 -6.32 -2.18
C PHE A 71 10.52 -5.69 -2.69
N ARG A 72 9.40 -6.11 -2.09
CA ARG A 72 8.06 -5.70 -2.51
C ARG A 72 7.41 -4.63 -1.66
N ASP A 73 8.00 -4.36 -0.50
CA ASP A 73 7.50 -3.31 0.38
C ASP A 73 8.64 -2.57 1.07
N ILE A 74 8.42 -1.29 1.33
CA ILE A 74 9.32 -0.42 2.09
C ILE A 74 8.49 0.57 2.89
N ASP A 75 8.71 0.64 4.19
CA ASP A 75 8.04 1.61 5.08
C ASP A 75 9.09 2.43 5.83
N ALA A 76 9.13 3.73 5.55
CA ALA A 76 10.04 4.67 6.19
C ALA A 76 9.35 5.34 7.37
N ILE A 77 9.94 5.24 8.54
CA ILE A 77 9.46 5.90 9.76
C ILE A 77 9.79 7.38 9.74
N ASP A 78 11.00 7.70 9.30
CA ASP A 78 11.53 9.05 9.13
C ASP A 78 12.58 9.11 8.00
N GLU A 79 13.33 10.21 7.90
CA GLU A 79 14.34 10.38 6.84
C GLU A 79 15.51 9.39 6.95
N ASN A 80 15.79 8.86 8.13
CA ASN A 80 16.92 7.98 8.41
C ASN A 80 16.52 6.52 8.65
N THR A 81 15.30 6.30 9.13
CA THR A 81 14.81 4.99 9.56
C THR A 81 13.83 4.43 8.55
N ALA A 82 14.14 3.28 7.98
CA ALA A 82 13.26 2.55 7.08
C ALA A 82 13.38 1.04 7.26
N TYR A 83 12.29 0.35 6.95
CA TYR A 83 12.24 -1.10 6.87
C TYR A 83 11.99 -1.50 5.42
N VAL A 84 12.59 -2.59 4.96
CA VAL A 84 12.31 -3.18 3.67
C VAL A 84 11.98 -4.65 3.83
N LEU A 85 10.90 -5.09 3.16
CA LEU A 85 10.41 -6.46 3.18
C LEU A 85 10.70 -7.14 1.85
N SER A 86 11.39 -8.29 1.90
CA SER A 86 11.46 -9.21 0.77
C SER A 86 10.40 -10.28 0.87
N ILE A 87 9.92 -10.71 -0.29
CA ILE A 87 8.92 -11.76 -0.43
C ILE A 87 9.54 -13.07 -0.87
N GLY A 88 8.74 -14.14 -0.79
CA GLY A 88 9.08 -15.49 -1.22
C GLY A 88 8.90 -16.49 -0.09
N ASN A 89 8.76 -17.76 -0.45
CA ASN A 89 8.55 -18.82 0.55
C ASN A 89 9.75 -18.97 1.49
N GLY A 90 9.47 -19.28 2.74
CA GLY A 90 10.48 -19.56 3.75
C GLY A 90 11.47 -18.42 3.90
N SER A 91 12.76 -18.75 3.90
CA SER A 91 13.84 -17.80 4.18
C SER A 91 14.04 -16.68 3.14
N SER A 92 13.26 -16.66 2.07
CA SER A 92 13.21 -15.52 1.14
C SER A 92 12.39 -14.34 1.69
N SER A 93 11.41 -14.58 2.59
CA SER A 93 10.69 -13.55 3.32
C SER A 93 11.55 -13.04 4.46
N ARG A 94 12.02 -11.79 4.35
CA ARG A 94 12.92 -11.15 5.32
C ARG A 94 12.57 -9.68 5.52
N ILE A 95 12.92 -9.18 6.70
CA ILE A 95 12.82 -7.75 7.02
C ILE A 95 14.21 -7.24 7.35
N TYR A 96 14.63 -6.19 6.68
CA TYR A 96 15.82 -5.43 7.00
C TYR A 96 15.45 -4.04 7.48
N LYS A 97 16.25 -3.49 8.39
CA LYS A 97 16.09 -2.13 8.94
C LYS A 97 17.36 -1.33 8.74
N THR A 98 17.20 -0.06 8.40
CA THR A 98 18.24 0.97 8.51
C THR A 98 17.83 2.03 9.54
N VAL A 99 18.79 2.71 10.14
CA VAL A 99 18.62 3.87 11.02
C VAL A 99 19.58 5.03 10.66
N ASP A 100 20.25 4.90 9.53
CA ASP A 100 21.30 5.82 9.06
C ASP A 100 21.13 6.20 7.58
N ALA A 101 19.88 6.41 7.17
CA ALA A 101 19.51 6.78 5.80
C ALA A 101 19.94 5.75 4.73
N GLY A 102 20.06 4.47 5.12
CA GLY A 102 20.42 3.37 4.24
C GLY A 102 21.91 3.15 4.05
N ALA A 103 22.77 3.80 4.84
CA ALA A 103 24.20 3.54 4.82
C ALA A 103 24.52 2.13 5.29
N THR A 104 23.79 1.65 6.32
CA THR A 104 23.87 0.26 6.80
C THR A 104 22.47 -0.34 6.99
N TRP A 105 22.37 -1.67 6.87
CA TRP A 105 21.14 -2.42 7.04
C TRP A 105 21.36 -3.63 7.95
N THR A 106 20.42 -3.83 8.86
CA THR A 106 20.42 -4.96 9.79
C THR A 106 19.25 -5.88 9.48
N LEU A 107 19.52 -7.19 9.35
CA LEU A 107 18.48 -8.20 9.25
C LEU A 107 17.72 -8.29 10.58
N GLN A 108 16.41 -7.98 10.57
CA GLN A 108 15.54 -7.99 11.75
C GLN A 108 14.74 -9.28 11.86
N PHE A 109 14.35 -9.84 10.71
CA PHE A 109 13.56 -11.06 10.65
C PHE A 109 13.93 -11.88 9.43
N ARG A 110 13.98 -13.18 9.61
CA ARG A 110 14.08 -14.18 8.54
C ARG A 110 13.05 -15.27 8.83
N ASN A 111 12.16 -15.49 7.88
CA ASN A 111 11.16 -16.53 8.02
C ASN A 111 11.80 -17.92 7.95
N ASP A 112 11.44 -18.80 8.88
CA ASP A 112 11.89 -20.20 8.95
C ASP A 112 10.79 -21.20 8.56
N ASP A 113 9.53 -20.77 8.43
CA ASP A 113 8.42 -21.61 7.95
C ASP A 113 8.45 -21.69 6.40
N PRO A 114 8.77 -22.86 5.82
CA PRO A 114 8.90 -22.99 4.37
C PRO A 114 7.58 -22.78 3.61
N LYS A 115 6.42 -22.83 4.28
CA LYS A 115 5.11 -22.60 3.68
C LYS A 115 4.70 -21.12 3.70
N ALA A 116 5.26 -20.35 4.61
CA ALA A 116 4.86 -18.96 4.79
C ALA A 116 5.53 -18.04 3.76
N PHE A 117 4.76 -17.05 3.32
CA PHE A 117 5.14 -16.02 2.34
C PHE A 117 4.66 -14.68 2.88
N ALA A 118 5.55 -13.71 3.04
CA ALA A 118 5.20 -12.36 3.50
C ALA A 118 4.81 -11.47 2.31
N ASP A 119 3.77 -10.64 2.47
CA ASP A 119 3.23 -9.80 1.39
C ASP A 119 3.46 -8.32 1.59
N ALA A 120 3.17 -7.80 2.78
CA ALA A 120 3.28 -6.38 3.10
C ALA A 120 3.49 -6.14 4.60
N MET A 121 3.98 -4.94 4.93
CA MET A 121 4.15 -4.46 6.30
C MET A 121 3.61 -3.04 6.44
N SER A 122 3.24 -2.66 7.65
CA SER A 122 2.91 -1.28 7.99
C SER A 122 3.14 -0.98 9.47
N PHE A 123 3.51 0.26 9.77
CA PHE A 123 3.82 0.69 11.13
C PHE A 123 2.85 1.78 11.60
N TRP A 124 2.33 1.67 12.84
CA TRP A 124 1.59 2.74 13.51
C TRP A 124 2.51 3.86 14.02
N ASP A 125 3.69 3.45 14.48
CA ASP A 125 4.72 4.31 15.03
C ASP A 125 6.09 3.62 14.93
N ALA A 126 7.14 4.23 15.47
CA ALA A 126 8.51 3.71 15.38
C ALA A 126 8.71 2.35 16.07
N ASP A 127 7.84 2.00 17.02
CA ASP A 127 7.96 0.77 17.81
C ASP A 127 7.01 -0.34 17.36
N HIS A 128 5.84 0.02 16.80
CA HIS A 128 4.76 -0.94 16.56
C HIS A 128 4.46 -1.11 15.08
N GLY A 129 4.61 -2.33 14.59
CA GLY A 129 4.35 -2.70 13.20
C GLY A 129 3.72 -4.07 13.05
N LEU A 130 3.15 -4.31 11.88
CA LEU A 130 2.58 -5.57 11.44
C LEU A 130 3.17 -5.99 10.09
N VAL A 131 3.24 -7.31 9.89
CA VAL A 131 3.44 -7.93 8.57
C VAL A 131 2.29 -8.90 8.34
N ILE A 132 1.73 -8.88 7.15
CA ILE A 132 0.77 -9.88 6.67
C ILE A 132 1.43 -10.77 5.63
N GLY A 133 1.08 -12.02 5.62
CA GLY A 133 1.42 -12.97 4.57
C GLY A 133 0.23 -13.85 4.19
N ASP A 134 0.46 -14.73 3.23
CA ASP A 134 -0.52 -15.74 2.82
C ASP A 134 -0.91 -16.64 3.98
N SER A 135 -2.13 -17.13 3.99
CA SER A 135 -2.58 -18.08 5.02
C SER A 135 -1.83 -19.41 4.90
N VAL A 136 -1.47 -19.97 6.05
CA VAL A 136 -0.79 -21.27 6.16
C VAL A 136 -1.68 -22.25 6.91
N ASP A 137 -2.00 -23.37 6.27
CA ASP A 137 -2.83 -24.44 6.86
C ASP A 137 -4.18 -23.92 7.41
N GLY A 138 -4.85 -23.02 6.64
CA GLY A 138 -6.15 -22.43 6.99
C GLY A 138 -6.11 -21.37 8.10
N LYS A 139 -4.93 -20.83 8.42
CA LYS A 139 -4.72 -19.82 9.45
C LYS A 139 -3.96 -18.63 8.89
N PHE A 140 -4.36 -17.42 9.23
CA PHE A 140 -3.62 -16.22 8.84
C PHE A 140 -2.20 -16.22 9.43
N TRP A 141 -1.27 -15.78 8.62
CA TRP A 141 0.12 -15.60 8.99
C TRP A 141 0.39 -14.10 9.18
N ILE A 142 0.41 -13.65 10.44
CA ILE A 142 0.63 -12.25 10.79
C ILE A 142 1.77 -12.18 11.80
N LEU A 143 2.75 -11.31 11.55
CA LEU A 143 3.79 -10.94 12.49
C LEU A 143 3.49 -9.57 13.09
N ALA A 144 3.90 -9.38 14.34
CA ALA A 144 3.86 -8.09 15.02
C ALA A 144 5.19 -7.80 15.71
N THR A 145 5.51 -6.52 15.80
CA THR A 145 6.58 -6.00 16.66
C THR A 145 6.03 -4.90 17.56
N SER A 146 6.62 -4.75 18.74
CA SER A 146 6.33 -3.67 19.70
C SER A 146 7.61 -2.98 20.22
N ASP A 147 8.73 -3.21 19.55
CA ASP A 147 10.05 -2.73 19.97
C ASP A 147 10.89 -2.22 18.78
N GLY A 148 10.22 -1.77 17.71
CA GLY A 148 10.88 -1.24 16.53
C GLY A 148 11.59 -2.32 15.70
N GLY A 149 11.01 -3.52 15.67
CA GLY A 149 11.48 -4.63 14.85
C GLY A 149 12.68 -5.38 15.43
N ARG A 150 13.09 -5.12 16.69
CA ARG A 150 14.13 -5.93 17.34
C ARG A 150 13.66 -7.39 17.53
N VAL A 151 12.36 -7.55 17.80
CA VAL A 151 11.69 -8.85 17.83
C VAL A 151 10.44 -8.79 16.97
N TRP A 152 10.27 -9.77 16.09
CA TRP A 152 9.05 -10.03 15.36
C TRP A 152 8.46 -11.34 15.81
N SER A 153 7.21 -11.34 16.24
CA SER A 153 6.51 -12.52 16.74
C SER A 153 5.26 -12.80 15.93
N ARG A 154 5.03 -14.06 15.61
CA ARG A 154 3.77 -14.48 14.98
C ARG A 154 2.62 -14.30 15.97
N LEU A 155 1.51 -13.72 15.53
CA LEU A 155 0.31 -13.60 16.34
C LEU A 155 -0.27 -15.01 16.64
N PRO A 156 -0.80 -15.24 17.85
CA PRO A 156 -1.47 -16.49 18.18
C PRO A 156 -2.67 -16.71 17.26
N THR A 157 -2.77 -17.90 16.68
CA THR A 157 -3.80 -18.21 15.68
C THR A 157 -5.20 -18.40 16.26
N ASP A 158 -5.32 -18.59 17.56
CA ASP A 158 -6.58 -18.68 18.30
C ASP A 158 -7.24 -17.30 18.52
N THR A 159 -6.49 -16.21 18.35
CA THR A 159 -6.99 -14.84 18.40
C THR A 159 -7.44 -14.31 17.02
N LEU A 160 -7.22 -15.10 15.99
CA LEU A 160 -7.53 -14.77 14.59
C LEU A 160 -8.76 -15.54 14.09
N PRO A 161 -9.61 -14.95 13.26
CA PRO A 161 -10.65 -15.71 12.58
C PRO A 161 -10.03 -16.75 11.63
N PRO A 162 -10.78 -17.81 11.25
CA PRO A 162 -10.26 -18.78 10.29
C PRO A 162 -10.10 -18.16 8.90
N ALA A 163 -9.03 -18.53 8.21
CA ALA A 163 -8.83 -18.22 6.81
C ALA A 163 -9.70 -19.13 5.92
N LEU A 164 -10.13 -18.61 4.77
CA LEU A 164 -10.71 -19.42 3.70
C LEU A 164 -9.61 -20.23 3.00
N GLU A 165 -10.02 -21.23 2.25
CA GLU A 165 -9.09 -21.99 1.41
C GLU A 165 -8.40 -21.04 0.39
N ASN A 166 -7.06 -21.09 0.32
CA ASN A 166 -6.19 -20.24 -0.51
C ASN A 166 -6.31 -18.73 -0.24
N GLU A 167 -6.91 -18.29 0.86
CA GLU A 167 -7.00 -16.88 1.18
C GLU A 167 -5.64 -16.31 1.53
N GLY A 168 -5.28 -15.21 0.89
CA GLY A 168 -4.02 -14.53 1.11
C GLY A 168 -4.11 -13.04 0.83
N ALA A 169 -3.01 -12.38 1.01
CA ALA A 169 -2.79 -11.01 0.57
C ALA A 169 -2.08 -11.00 -0.80
N PHE A 170 -1.83 -9.83 -1.33
CA PHE A 170 -1.14 -9.71 -2.61
C PHE A 170 0.10 -8.81 -2.45
N ALA A 171 1.29 -9.40 -2.62
CA ALA A 171 2.56 -8.68 -2.61
C ALA A 171 2.73 -7.79 -3.85
N ALA A 172 1.83 -6.85 -4.06
CA ALA A 172 1.78 -6.03 -5.28
C ALA A 172 2.37 -4.64 -5.11
N SER A 173 2.07 -3.97 -4.01
CA SER A 173 2.39 -2.55 -3.79
C SER A 173 2.75 -2.20 -2.34
N GLY A 174 2.68 -3.17 -1.40
CA GLY A 174 2.81 -2.91 0.03
C GLY A 174 1.58 -2.28 0.69
N THR A 175 0.49 -2.03 -0.07
CA THR A 175 -0.64 -1.23 0.41
C THR A 175 -1.92 -2.03 0.67
N ASN A 176 -1.84 -3.34 0.76
CA ASN A 176 -2.95 -4.20 1.18
C ASN A 176 -3.15 -4.22 2.72
N ILE A 177 -2.36 -3.47 3.44
CA ILE A 177 -2.49 -3.19 4.87
C ILE A 177 -2.52 -1.68 5.10
N ALA A 178 -3.46 -1.20 5.91
CA ALA A 178 -3.56 0.19 6.33
C ALA A 178 -3.62 0.28 7.85
N VAL A 179 -2.97 1.27 8.42
CA VAL A 179 -3.02 1.58 9.85
C VAL A 179 -3.57 2.99 10.09
N GLN A 180 -4.26 3.21 11.20
CA GLN A 180 -4.80 4.52 11.55
C GLN A 180 -4.78 4.76 13.05
N GLY A 181 -4.40 6.00 13.43
CA GLY A 181 -4.24 6.37 14.83
C GLY A 181 -3.19 5.49 15.52
N LYS A 182 -3.50 5.03 16.73
CA LYS A 182 -2.57 4.22 17.53
C LYS A 182 -2.90 2.73 17.55
N SER A 183 -4.07 2.30 17.01
CA SER A 183 -4.55 0.93 17.27
C SER A 183 -5.38 0.30 16.16
N TYR A 184 -5.82 1.06 15.17
CA TYR A 184 -6.62 0.51 14.08
C TYR A 184 -5.70 -0.03 12.97
N ALA A 185 -6.04 -1.21 12.45
CA ALA A 185 -5.48 -1.70 11.20
C ALA A 185 -6.52 -2.48 10.42
N TRP A 186 -6.39 -2.45 9.10
CA TRP A 186 -7.19 -3.21 8.14
C TRP A 186 -6.26 -3.90 7.15
N ILE A 187 -6.62 -5.13 6.78
CA ILE A 187 -5.88 -5.92 5.81
C ILE A 187 -6.85 -6.40 4.73
N GLY A 188 -6.58 -6.04 3.49
CA GLY A 188 -7.32 -6.50 2.33
C GLY A 188 -6.83 -7.86 1.86
N LEU A 189 -7.77 -8.79 1.64
CA LEU A 189 -7.52 -10.17 1.29
C LEU A 189 -8.21 -10.55 -0.01
N GLY A 190 -7.73 -11.63 -0.63
CA GLY A 190 -8.30 -12.19 -1.84
C GLY A 190 -7.76 -13.59 -2.12
N ALA A 191 -7.62 -13.94 -3.40
CA ALA A 191 -7.15 -15.24 -3.88
C ALA A 191 -8.04 -16.45 -3.49
N ALA A 192 -9.14 -16.20 -2.79
CA ALA A 192 -10.12 -17.18 -2.29
C ALA A 192 -11.49 -17.02 -2.96
N SER A 193 -12.49 -17.76 -2.47
CA SER A 193 -13.86 -17.67 -2.96
C SER A 193 -14.53 -16.32 -2.71
N ARG A 194 -14.00 -15.50 -1.80
CA ARG A 194 -14.48 -14.16 -1.43
C ARG A 194 -13.31 -13.25 -1.07
N ALA A 195 -13.45 -11.97 -1.39
CA ALA A 195 -12.54 -10.93 -0.88
C ALA A 195 -13.07 -10.45 0.48
N ARG A 196 -12.19 -10.43 1.48
CA ARG A 196 -12.53 -10.04 2.85
C ARG A 196 -11.56 -8.98 3.37
N VAL A 197 -11.97 -8.28 4.42
CA VAL A 197 -11.11 -7.37 5.17
C VAL A 197 -10.97 -7.88 6.59
N LEU A 198 -9.75 -8.12 7.05
CA LEU A 198 -9.44 -8.26 8.47
C LEU A 198 -9.31 -6.88 9.10
N ARG A 199 -9.89 -6.70 10.30
CA ARG A 199 -9.79 -5.45 11.07
C ARG A 199 -9.41 -5.71 12.51
N THR A 200 -8.52 -4.91 13.03
CA THR A 200 -8.27 -4.74 14.47
C THR A 200 -8.51 -3.29 14.89
N THR A 201 -8.92 -3.08 16.13
CA THR A 201 -9.08 -1.75 16.74
C THR A 201 -8.25 -1.61 18.02
N ASP A 202 -7.48 -2.63 18.35
CA ASP A 202 -6.72 -2.76 19.59
C ASP A 202 -5.25 -3.16 19.37
N ARG A 203 -4.68 -2.72 18.23
CA ARG A 203 -3.28 -2.96 17.84
C ARG A 203 -2.97 -4.43 17.65
N GLY A 204 -3.89 -5.19 17.04
CA GLY A 204 -3.68 -6.58 16.66
C GLY A 204 -3.92 -7.59 17.78
N ARG A 205 -4.47 -7.18 18.94
CA ARG A 205 -4.81 -8.12 20.03
C ARG A 205 -6.03 -8.98 19.68
N THR A 206 -7.03 -8.37 19.03
CA THR A 206 -8.21 -9.07 18.53
C THR A 206 -8.48 -8.68 17.09
N TRP A 207 -9.03 -9.61 16.32
CA TRP A 207 -9.33 -9.41 14.91
C TRP A 207 -10.73 -9.85 14.56
N LYS A 208 -11.37 -9.10 13.67
CA LYS A 208 -12.65 -9.45 13.04
C LYS A 208 -12.46 -9.47 11.54
N VAL A 209 -13.27 -10.28 10.87
CA VAL A 209 -13.28 -10.37 9.40
C VAL A 209 -14.63 -9.90 8.87
N PHE A 210 -14.62 -9.16 7.77
CA PHE A 210 -15.79 -8.62 7.10
C PHE A 210 -15.75 -8.97 5.62
N GLU A 211 -16.87 -9.42 5.07
CA GLU A 211 -17.02 -9.71 3.64
C GLU A 211 -17.12 -8.41 2.86
N THR A 212 -16.65 -8.43 1.62
CA THR A 212 -16.72 -7.30 0.71
C THR A 212 -17.35 -7.69 -0.61
N PRO A 213 -17.90 -6.74 -1.38
CA PRO A 213 -18.45 -7.02 -2.71
C PRO A 213 -17.39 -7.10 -3.81
N ILE A 214 -16.09 -7.03 -3.46
CA ILE A 214 -15.00 -7.11 -4.44
C ILE A 214 -14.94 -8.52 -5.01
N ARG A 215 -14.81 -8.60 -6.34
CA ARG A 215 -14.58 -9.87 -7.02
C ARG A 215 -13.32 -10.54 -6.51
N SER A 216 -13.42 -11.84 -6.21
CA SER A 216 -12.29 -12.65 -5.75
C SER A 216 -12.24 -13.97 -6.49
N ASP A 217 -11.05 -14.32 -6.92
CA ASP A 217 -10.62 -15.61 -7.47
C ASP A 217 -9.09 -15.70 -7.31
N GLN A 218 -8.48 -16.78 -7.76
CA GLN A 218 -7.02 -17.01 -7.63
C GLN A 218 -6.13 -15.82 -8.06
N SER A 219 -6.61 -14.95 -8.94
CA SER A 219 -5.89 -13.78 -9.45
C SER A 219 -6.59 -12.45 -9.16
N SER A 220 -7.65 -12.48 -8.38
CA SER A 220 -8.47 -11.31 -8.07
C SER A 220 -8.71 -11.18 -6.57
N GLY A 221 -8.89 -9.94 -6.11
CA GLY A 221 -9.21 -9.62 -4.73
C GLY A 221 -8.91 -8.18 -4.40
N ILE A 222 -8.70 -7.88 -3.13
CA ILE A 222 -8.30 -6.57 -2.65
C ILE A 222 -6.78 -6.49 -2.70
N PHE A 223 -6.27 -5.55 -3.50
CA PHE A 223 -4.84 -5.30 -3.65
C PHE A 223 -4.36 -4.12 -2.82
N SER A 224 -5.26 -3.22 -2.47
CA SER A 224 -4.94 -2.04 -1.69
C SER A 224 -6.13 -1.59 -0.86
N ILE A 225 -5.84 -1.06 0.32
CA ILE A 225 -6.81 -0.54 1.28
C ILE A 225 -6.28 0.77 1.85
N ALA A 226 -7.13 1.79 1.94
CA ALA A 226 -6.76 3.07 2.53
C ALA A 226 -7.89 3.64 3.38
N PHE A 227 -7.53 4.28 4.48
CA PHE A 227 -8.45 4.98 5.37
C PHE A 227 -7.96 6.41 5.63
N ARG A 228 -8.86 7.40 5.50
CA ARG A 228 -8.55 8.79 5.88
C ARG A 228 -8.82 9.09 7.36
N ASP A 229 -9.66 8.30 7.97
CA ASP A 229 -9.98 8.29 9.40
C ASP A 229 -10.45 6.89 9.83
N THR A 230 -10.87 6.69 11.07
CA THR A 230 -11.29 5.37 11.56
C THR A 230 -12.63 4.87 11.01
N LYS A 231 -13.33 5.66 10.19
CA LYS A 231 -14.66 5.33 9.63
C LYS A 231 -14.65 5.23 8.11
N HIS A 232 -13.96 6.16 7.43
CA HIS A 232 -14.05 6.30 5.98
C HIS A 232 -12.83 5.66 5.32
N GLY A 233 -13.10 4.67 4.49
CA GLY A 233 -12.07 3.91 3.80
C GLY A 233 -12.49 3.50 2.39
N VAL A 234 -11.51 3.05 1.63
CA VAL A 234 -11.64 2.57 0.25
C VAL A 234 -10.79 1.33 0.07
N ILE A 235 -11.29 0.37 -0.68
CA ILE A 235 -10.56 -0.81 -1.15
C ILE A 235 -10.60 -0.86 -2.67
N ALA A 236 -9.47 -1.21 -3.25
CA ALA A 236 -9.35 -1.39 -4.70
C ALA A 236 -8.54 -2.64 -5.04
N GLY A 237 -8.74 -3.15 -6.26
CA GLY A 237 -8.04 -4.32 -6.75
C GLY A 237 -8.50 -4.72 -8.14
N GLY A 238 -8.99 -5.95 -8.28
CA GLY A 238 -9.42 -6.59 -9.52
C GLY A 238 -8.51 -7.75 -9.91
N ASN A 239 -8.43 -8.08 -11.19
CA ASN A 239 -7.63 -9.18 -11.71
C ASN A 239 -6.30 -8.67 -12.25
N TYR A 240 -5.17 -9.01 -11.60
CA TYR A 240 -3.84 -8.54 -12.01
C TYR A 240 -3.34 -9.13 -13.33
N LYS A 241 -4.00 -10.20 -13.84
CA LYS A 241 -3.71 -10.78 -15.16
C LYS A 241 -4.51 -10.10 -16.28
N LYS A 242 -5.46 -9.23 -15.93
CA LYS A 242 -6.35 -8.52 -16.85
C LYS A 242 -6.38 -7.03 -16.45
N GLU A 243 -5.28 -6.35 -16.66
CA GLU A 243 -5.05 -4.99 -16.14
C GLU A 243 -6.06 -3.94 -16.62
N THR A 244 -6.76 -4.18 -17.73
CA THR A 244 -7.80 -3.29 -18.28
C THR A 244 -9.23 -3.69 -17.89
N GLU A 245 -9.41 -4.79 -17.13
CA GLU A 245 -10.75 -5.23 -16.67
C GLU A 245 -11.12 -4.50 -15.37
N ALA A 246 -12.30 -3.88 -15.35
CA ALA A 246 -12.83 -3.14 -14.20
C ALA A 246 -14.16 -3.75 -13.71
N ILE A 247 -14.11 -4.99 -13.19
CA ILE A 247 -15.28 -5.71 -12.71
C ILE A 247 -15.20 -5.84 -11.19
N ASP A 248 -16.18 -5.20 -10.50
CA ASP A 248 -16.35 -5.25 -9.04
C ASP A 248 -15.03 -5.13 -8.27
N ASN A 249 -14.27 -4.10 -8.63
CA ASN A 249 -12.88 -3.92 -8.21
C ASN A 249 -12.66 -2.69 -7.30
N LEU A 250 -13.75 -2.07 -6.83
CA LEU A 250 -13.71 -0.88 -5.97
C LEU A 250 -14.89 -0.89 -5.00
N ALA A 251 -14.64 -0.66 -3.72
CA ALA A 251 -15.70 -0.44 -2.74
C ALA A 251 -15.27 0.59 -1.68
N VAL A 252 -16.26 1.23 -1.06
CA VAL A 252 -16.06 2.25 -0.01
C VAL A 252 -16.79 1.86 1.26
N THR A 253 -16.30 2.35 2.39
CA THR A 253 -16.94 2.22 3.70
C THR A 253 -17.08 3.56 4.38
N SER A 254 -18.08 3.70 5.27
CA SER A 254 -18.27 4.84 6.17
C SER A 254 -18.47 4.44 7.64
N ASP A 255 -18.28 3.16 7.95
CA ASP A 255 -18.45 2.57 9.28
C ASP A 255 -17.19 1.85 9.80
N GLY A 256 -16.03 2.17 9.20
CA GLY A 256 -14.75 1.60 9.60
C GLY A 256 -14.49 0.21 9.02
N GLY A 257 -15.15 -0.14 7.93
CA GLY A 257 -14.97 -1.41 7.23
C GLY A 257 -15.84 -2.55 7.77
N GLU A 258 -16.91 -2.24 8.51
CA GLU A 258 -17.92 -3.25 8.89
C GLU A 258 -18.81 -3.61 7.71
N THR A 259 -19.15 -2.60 6.90
CA THR A 259 -19.85 -2.80 5.63
C THR A 259 -19.15 -2.07 4.49
N TRP A 260 -19.26 -2.61 3.29
CA TRP A 260 -18.64 -2.11 2.08
C TRP A 260 -19.65 -1.96 0.96
N ALA A 261 -19.72 -0.79 0.36
CA ALA A 261 -20.58 -0.50 -0.78
C ALA A 261 -19.75 -0.54 -2.07
N LEU A 262 -20.17 -1.38 -3.01
CA LEU A 262 -19.54 -1.45 -4.34
C LEU A 262 -19.71 -0.11 -5.07
N VAL A 263 -18.63 0.36 -5.67
CA VAL A 263 -18.61 1.56 -6.52
C VAL A 263 -18.06 1.18 -7.89
N ARG A 264 -18.53 1.88 -8.92
CA ARG A 264 -17.98 1.77 -10.28
C ARG A 264 -17.25 3.05 -10.66
N GLY A 265 -16.30 2.95 -11.59
CA GLY A 265 -15.63 4.14 -12.13
C GLY A 265 -14.14 4.01 -12.32
N LEU A 266 -13.50 2.95 -11.80
CA LEU A 266 -12.12 2.64 -12.19
C LEU A 266 -12.08 2.16 -13.65
N THR A 267 -10.97 2.47 -14.32
CA THR A 267 -10.77 2.12 -15.73
C THR A 267 -9.97 0.82 -15.92
N GLY A 268 -9.69 0.07 -14.85
CA GLY A 268 -8.98 -1.19 -14.88
C GLY A 268 -8.56 -1.67 -13.48
N PHE A 269 -7.69 -2.66 -13.44
CA PHE A 269 -7.03 -3.13 -12.22
C PHE A 269 -6.22 -2.01 -11.55
N ARG A 270 -6.34 -1.90 -10.24
CA ARG A 270 -5.55 -0.94 -9.43
C ARG A 270 -4.83 -1.68 -8.31
N SER A 271 -3.50 -1.54 -8.30
CA SER A 271 -2.63 -2.15 -7.29
C SER A 271 -2.49 -1.29 -6.05
N VAL A 272 -2.80 0.00 -6.14
CA VAL A 272 -2.74 0.94 -5.01
C VAL A 272 -3.88 1.93 -5.05
N VAL A 273 -4.42 2.23 -3.88
CA VAL A 273 -5.34 3.34 -3.61
C VAL A 273 -4.83 4.12 -2.40
N SER A 274 -4.86 5.44 -2.46
CA SER A 274 -4.34 6.29 -1.40
C SER A 274 -5.12 7.60 -1.32
N TYR A 275 -5.44 8.04 -0.11
CA TYR A 275 -5.99 9.37 0.13
C TYR A 275 -4.90 10.43 0.06
N VAL A 276 -5.22 11.58 -0.56
CA VAL A 276 -4.44 12.79 -0.33
C VAL A 276 -4.63 13.20 1.14
N PRO A 277 -3.56 13.27 1.95
CA PRO A 277 -3.67 13.50 3.38
C PRO A 277 -4.53 14.71 3.75
N GLY A 278 -5.44 14.53 4.72
CA GLY A 278 -6.31 15.59 5.21
C GLY A 278 -7.48 15.96 4.29
N THR A 279 -7.69 15.24 3.19
CA THR A 279 -8.75 15.53 2.21
C THR A 279 -9.68 14.34 1.97
N ARG A 280 -10.66 14.53 1.06
CA ARG A 280 -11.51 13.46 0.51
C ARG A 280 -11.05 13.00 -0.87
N THR A 281 -9.94 13.52 -1.34
CA THR A 281 -9.37 13.15 -2.65
C THR A 281 -8.63 11.84 -2.51
N ILE A 282 -8.85 10.94 -3.47
CA ILE A 282 -8.24 9.62 -3.54
C ILE A 282 -7.61 9.47 -4.91
N VAL A 283 -6.44 8.85 -4.99
CA VAL A 283 -5.89 8.31 -6.23
C VAL A 283 -5.92 6.78 -6.19
N ALA A 284 -6.21 6.17 -7.33
CA ALA A 284 -6.13 4.73 -7.55
C ALA A 284 -5.22 4.49 -8.75
N ILE A 285 -4.12 3.76 -8.56
CA ILE A 285 -3.08 3.60 -9.57
C ILE A 285 -2.80 2.12 -9.79
N GLY A 286 -2.51 1.75 -11.01
CA GLY A 286 -2.11 0.41 -11.42
C GLY A 286 -1.17 0.47 -12.62
N PRO A 287 -0.64 -0.67 -13.07
CA PRO A 287 0.31 -0.72 -14.19
C PRO A 287 -0.22 -0.11 -15.49
N ALA A 288 -1.54 -0.22 -15.74
CA ALA A 288 -2.20 0.28 -16.96
C ALA A 288 -2.70 1.73 -16.85
N GLY A 289 -2.44 2.45 -15.75
CA GLY A 289 -2.88 3.84 -15.57
C GLY A 289 -3.50 4.10 -14.21
N GLY A 290 -4.18 5.24 -14.08
CA GLY A 290 -4.77 5.66 -12.81
C GLY A 290 -6.13 6.33 -12.96
N ASP A 291 -6.80 6.48 -11.83
CA ASP A 291 -8.04 7.22 -11.64
C ASP A 291 -7.96 8.04 -10.36
N TYR A 292 -8.77 9.08 -10.24
CA TYR A 292 -8.88 9.87 -9.02
C TYR A 292 -10.34 10.23 -8.70
N SER A 293 -10.61 10.42 -7.44
CA SER A 293 -11.90 10.87 -6.89
C SER A 293 -11.66 12.08 -5.99
N THR A 294 -12.64 13.00 -5.92
CA THR A 294 -12.61 14.16 -5.01
C THR A 294 -13.75 14.14 -3.98
N ASP A 295 -14.51 13.07 -3.92
CA ASP A 295 -15.74 12.93 -3.15
C ASP A 295 -15.83 11.64 -2.30
N ASP A 296 -14.70 11.23 -1.70
CA ASP A 296 -14.57 9.99 -0.91
C ASP A 296 -14.82 8.72 -1.74
N GLY A 297 -14.44 8.72 -3.02
CA GLY A 297 -14.53 7.54 -3.87
C GLY A 297 -15.91 7.28 -4.46
N ARG A 298 -16.84 8.23 -4.39
CA ARG A 298 -18.20 8.07 -4.96
C ARG A 298 -18.21 8.20 -6.47
N THR A 299 -17.41 9.14 -7.00
CA THR A 299 -17.23 9.34 -8.44
C THR A 299 -15.74 9.36 -8.80
N TRP A 300 -15.41 8.85 -9.98
CA TRP A 300 -14.03 8.69 -10.42
C TRP A 300 -13.82 9.29 -11.80
N ARG A 301 -12.62 9.77 -12.04
CA ARG A 301 -12.15 10.34 -13.31
C ARG A 301 -10.77 9.74 -13.61
N PRO A 302 -10.44 9.54 -14.90
CA PRO A 302 -9.09 9.13 -15.29
C PRO A 302 -8.04 10.11 -14.77
N LEU A 303 -6.96 9.57 -14.18
CA LEU A 303 -5.77 10.31 -13.80
C LEU A 303 -4.83 10.36 -15.01
N PRO A 304 -4.60 11.52 -15.63
CA PRO A 304 -3.70 11.61 -16.78
C PRO A 304 -2.28 11.20 -16.40
N GLY A 305 -1.60 10.46 -17.28
CA GLY A 305 -0.20 10.07 -17.10
C GLY A 305 0.04 8.57 -17.13
N PRO A 306 1.25 8.11 -16.77
CA PRO A 306 1.62 6.71 -16.83
C PRO A 306 1.01 5.91 -15.69
N GLY A 307 1.01 4.56 -15.87
CA GLY A 307 0.74 3.62 -14.79
C GLY A 307 1.97 3.33 -13.95
N PHE A 308 1.73 2.98 -12.69
CA PHE A 308 2.75 2.54 -11.73
C PHE A 308 2.25 1.32 -10.95
N ASP A 309 3.18 0.56 -10.37
CA ASP A 309 2.84 -0.60 -9.54
C ASP A 309 2.47 -0.21 -8.10
N THR A 310 3.06 0.89 -7.60
CA THR A 310 2.89 1.38 -6.22
C THR A 310 2.90 2.90 -6.18
N PHE A 311 2.37 3.47 -5.07
CA PHE A 311 2.29 4.92 -4.86
C PHE A 311 2.23 5.25 -3.36
N SER A 312 2.85 6.37 -2.96
CA SER A 312 2.77 6.91 -1.60
C SER A 312 2.73 8.44 -1.63
N PHE A 313 1.80 9.05 -0.88
CA PHE A 313 1.85 10.48 -0.57
C PHE A 313 2.83 10.78 0.55
N VAL A 314 3.41 11.97 0.54
CA VAL A 314 4.13 12.51 1.69
C VAL A 314 3.18 12.68 2.89
N ARG A 315 3.68 12.48 4.09
CA ARG A 315 2.89 12.65 5.30
C ARG A 315 2.42 14.10 5.44
N GLY A 316 1.10 14.29 5.43
CA GLY A 316 0.49 15.62 5.59
C GLY A 316 0.55 16.52 4.35
N GLY A 317 0.93 16.02 3.18
CA GLY A 317 1.05 16.79 1.93
C GLY A 317 0.35 16.17 0.72
N ALA A 318 0.19 16.97 -0.34
CA ALA A 318 -0.46 16.57 -1.59
C ALA A 318 0.54 16.15 -2.69
N ILE A 319 1.78 15.92 -2.32
CA ILE A 319 2.83 15.42 -3.19
C ILE A 319 3.00 13.93 -2.94
N GLY A 320 3.18 13.13 -4.00
CA GLY A 320 3.43 11.69 -3.87
C GLY A 320 4.36 11.16 -4.94
N TRP A 321 4.84 9.95 -4.75
CA TRP A 321 5.67 9.22 -5.71
C TRP A 321 5.03 7.91 -6.10
N GLY A 322 4.97 7.68 -7.42
CA GLY A 322 4.67 6.39 -8.02
C GLY A 322 5.95 5.69 -8.46
N ALA A 323 5.99 4.37 -8.32
CA ALA A 323 7.09 3.55 -8.80
C ALA A 323 6.58 2.29 -9.51
N GLY A 324 7.34 1.77 -10.49
CA GLY A 324 6.84 0.70 -11.35
C GLY A 324 7.91 -0.04 -12.15
N ALA A 325 7.47 -0.63 -13.24
CA ALA A 325 8.28 -1.46 -14.11
C ALA A 325 9.47 -0.70 -14.72
N ARG A 326 10.60 -1.39 -14.92
CA ARG A 326 11.82 -0.86 -15.54
C ARG A 326 12.38 0.38 -14.86
N GLY A 327 12.27 0.43 -13.53
CA GLY A 327 12.76 1.56 -12.73
C GLY A 327 11.95 2.85 -12.91
N ALA A 328 10.76 2.79 -13.48
CA ALA A 328 9.91 3.97 -13.63
C ALA A 328 9.60 4.59 -12.28
N ILE A 329 9.83 5.90 -12.15
CA ILE A 329 9.44 6.72 -11.00
C ILE A 329 8.79 8.00 -11.52
N GLY A 330 7.72 8.44 -10.86
CA GLY A 330 7.06 9.71 -11.13
C GLY A 330 6.65 10.41 -9.84
N ARG A 331 6.74 11.72 -9.83
CA ARG A 331 6.27 12.59 -8.74
C ARG A 331 4.93 13.20 -9.16
N LEU A 332 3.90 12.98 -8.36
CA LEU A 332 2.56 13.54 -8.54
C LEU A 332 2.40 14.78 -7.67
N THR A 333 1.86 15.85 -8.26
CA THR A 333 1.41 17.06 -7.56
C THR A 333 -0.03 17.36 -7.90
N PHE A 334 -0.74 18.03 -7.00
CA PHE A 334 -2.06 18.61 -7.23
C PHE A 334 -1.91 20.13 -7.17
N ASP A 335 -1.89 20.78 -8.34
CA ASP A 335 -1.79 22.24 -8.50
C ASP A 335 -3.18 22.90 -8.54
#